data_10260dcbc31f50089a2d7e054b025d70
#
_entry.id   10260dcbc31f50089a2d7e054b025d70
#
_cell.length_a   1.000
_cell.length_b   1.000
_cell.length_c   1.000
_cell.angle_alpha   90.00
_cell.angle_beta   90.00
_cell.angle_gamma   90.00
#
_symmetry.space_group_name_H-M   'P 1'
#
loop_
_entity.id
_entity.type
_entity.pdbx_description
1 polymer ?
#
loop_
_entity_poly.entity_id
_entity_poly.type
_entity_poly.pdbx_seq_one_letter_code
_entity_poly.pdbx_strand_id
1 'polypeptide(L)'
;MSRQGKLAALASTGVTKAELDLLDGVTSTTAELNITDGVTATAAEINLIDGGTARGTTAVADGDGVLVNDGGTMRMTNVTTLATYMGTKITGGSMVYLASSGAISDAASVSFTQFDATKYDHYEFWFQNVIPVTDSVNIYGLTSTDGGSNYDTGASDYRSHGVAEGTSVAYGLINTAGLPIIGSAANEMGLNWVGQLMAPHTTAYTTFVVSGGTMVMSNASTYSASSFELGFTRRSSADVDAIQFKFSSGNIESGEIVMYGIANGT
;
A
#
# COMPACT_ATOMS: atom_id res chain seq x y z
N MET A 1 -69.11 36.51 -8.99
CA MET A 1 -69.32 35.36 -9.89
C MET A 1 -69.93 34.22 -9.11
N SER A 2 -71.01 33.65 -9.59
CA SER A 2 -71.56 32.43 -8.99
C SER A 2 -70.63 31.24 -9.15
N ARG A 3 -70.85 30.20 -8.32
CA ARG A 3 -70.05 28.94 -8.49
C ARG A 3 -70.16 28.38 -9.93
N GLN A 4 -71.28 28.49 -10.52
CA GLN A 4 -71.52 28.04 -11.92
C GLN A 4 -70.74 28.88 -12.94
N GLY A 5 -70.62 30.19 -12.74
CA GLY A 5 -69.81 31.05 -13.62
C GLY A 5 -68.29 30.75 -13.51
N LYS A 6 -67.78 30.36 -12.32
CA LYS A 6 -66.42 29.93 -12.16
C LYS A 6 -66.12 28.59 -12.82
N LEU A 7 -67.08 27.62 -12.76
CA LEU A 7 -66.96 26.34 -13.45
C LEU A 7 -67.06 26.49 -15.00
N ALA A 8 -67.89 27.38 -15.46
CA ALA A 8 -67.99 27.67 -16.92
C ALA A 8 -66.71 28.34 -17.44
N ALA A 9 -66.10 29.22 -16.65
CA ALA A 9 -64.82 29.83 -17.00
C ALA A 9 -63.70 28.80 -17.05
N LEU A 10 -63.68 27.82 -16.14
CA LEU A 10 -62.71 26.72 -16.17
C LEU A 10 -62.91 25.84 -17.41
N ALA A 11 -64.08 25.49 -17.75
CA ALA A 11 -64.43 24.70 -18.95
C ALA A 11 -64.01 25.41 -20.26
N SER A 12 -63.96 26.74 -20.28
CA SER A 12 -63.52 27.51 -21.45
C SER A 12 -62.01 27.58 -21.63
N THR A 13 -61.24 27.17 -20.65
CA THR A 13 -59.77 27.12 -20.71
C THR A 13 -59.19 25.77 -21.24
N GLY A 14 -60.07 24.85 -21.62
CA GLY A 14 -59.69 23.54 -22.12
C GLY A 14 -59.26 22.53 -21.04
N VAL A 15 -59.38 22.91 -19.76
CA VAL A 15 -59.03 22.02 -18.63
C VAL A 15 -60.15 20.98 -18.48
N THR A 16 -59.83 19.72 -18.61
CA THR A 16 -60.75 18.58 -18.47
C THR A 16 -60.93 18.19 -17.00
N LYS A 17 -62.07 17.49 -16.72
CA LYS A 17 -62.28 16.91 -15.39
C LYS A 17 -61.11 15.94 -14.98
N ALA A 18 -60.61 15.17 -15.92
CA ALA A 18 -59.55 14.22 -15.67
C ALA A 18 -58.26 14.93 -15.20
N GLU A 19 -57.94 16.11 -15.78
CA GLU A 19 -56.76 16.90 -15.35
C GLU A 19 -56.98 17.53 -13.98
N LEU A 20 -58.21 17.92 -13.65
CA LEU A 20 -58.53 18.39 -12.29
C LEU A 20 -58.47 17.27 -11.25
N ASP A 21 -58.95 16.09 -11.60
CA ASP A 21 -58.91 14.91 -10.72
C ASP A 21 -57.43 14.47 -10.40
N LEU A 22 -56.46 14.73 -11.31
CA LEU A 22 -55.04 14.50 -11.07
C LEU A 22 -54.42 15.45 -10.00
N LEU A 23 -55.03 16.63 -9.82
CA LEU A 23 -54.60 17.62 -8.83
C LEU A 23 -55.34 17.47 -7.49
N ASP A 24 -56.34 16.58 -7.42
CA ASP A 24 -57.08 16.34 -6.17
C ASP A 24 -56.12 15.69 -5.15
N GLY A 25 -56.04 16.32 -3.97
CA GLY A 25 -55.10 15.92 -2.90
C GLY A 25 -53.70 16.52 -2.99
N VAL A 26 -53.37 17.30 -4.03
CA VAL A 26 -52.11 18.04 -4.08
C VAL A 26 -52.16 19.20 -3.07
N THR A 27 -51.28 19.13 -2.06
CA THR A 27 -51.16 20.18 -1.02
C THR A 27 -50.01 21.15 -1.30
N SER A 28 -49.16 20.83 -2.28
CA SER A 28 -48.01 21.67 -2.66
C SER A 28 -48.51 22.98 -3.31
N THR A 29 -47.84 24.07 -2.94
CA THR A 29 -48.08 25.38 -3.58
C THR A 29 -47.56 25.39 -5.02
N THR A 30 -48.04 26.34 -5.84
CA THR A 30 -47.55 26.53 -7.22
C THR A 30 -46.05 26.78 -7.24
N ALA A 31 -45.47 27.46 -6.24
CA ALA A 31 -44.04 27.72 -6.14
C ALA A 31 -43.24 26.42 -5.90
N GLU A 32 -43.76 25.53 -5.02
CA GLU A 32 -43.15 24.23 -4.73
C GLU A 32 -43.23 23.27 -5.93
N LEU A 33 -44.35 23.28 -6.66
CA LEU A 33 -44.48 22.50 -7.91
C LEU A 33 -43.50 23.00 -8.99
N ASN A 34 -43.32 24.33 -9.11
CA ASN A 34 -42.39 24.90 -10.09
C ASN A 34 -40.93 24.62 -9.80
N ILE A 35 -40.54 24.35 -8.52
CA ILE A 35 -39.21 23.92 -8.17
C ILE A 35 -38.87 22.54 -8.75
N THR A 36 -39.89 21.69 -8.91
CA THR A 36 -39.72 20.34 -9.46
C THR A 36 -39.87 20.29 -10.98
N ASP A 37 -40.18 21.43 -11.64
CA ASP A 37 -40.24 21.50 -13.09
C ASP A 37 -38.87 21.19 -13.72
N GLY A 38 -38.84 20.23 -14.62
CA GLY A 38 -37.62 19.73 -15.25
C GLY A 38 -36.80 18.71 -14.41
N VAL A 39 -37.24 18.38 -13.20
CA VAL A 39 -36.60 17.30 -12.40
C VAL A 39 -37.02 15.95 -13.00
N THR A 40 -36.05 15.19 -13.48
CA THR A 40 -36.21 13.83 -14.01
C THR A 40 -35.92 12.73 -12.99
N ALA A 41 -35.33 13.10 -11.84
CA ALA A 41 -35.03 12.16 -10.75
C ALA A 41 -36.33 11.70 -10.09
N THR A 42 -36.42 10.41 -9.78
CA THR A 42 -37.50 9.82 -9.01
C THR A 42 -37.47 10.27 -7.55
N ALA A 43 -38.60 10.19 -6.84
CA ALA A 43 -38.63 10.45 -5.41
C ALA A 43 -37.65 9.53 -4.62
N ALA A 44 -37.44 8.30 -5.06
CA ALA A 44 -36.50 7.38 -4.45
C ALA A 44 -35.03 7.87 -4.59
N GLU A 45 -34.68 8.39 -5.76
CA GLU A 45 -33.33 8.95 -6.01
C GLU A 45 -33.11 10.25 -5.23
N ILE A 46 -34.10 11.10 -5.12
CA ILE A 46 -34.02 12.33 -4.32
C ILE A 46 -33.86 11.98 -2.82
N ASN A 47 -34.60 10.97 -2.34
CA ASN A 47 -34.49 10.51 -0.95
C ASN A 47 -33.15 9.89 -0.58
N LEU A 48 -32.35 9.41 -1.55
CA LEU A 48 -30.95 8.99 -1.30
C LEU A 48 -30.08 10.16 -0.84
N ILE A 49 -30.34 11.37 -1.36
CA ILE A 49 -29.59 12.59 -0.99
C ILE A 49 -29.95 13.04 0.43
N ASP A 50 -31.17 12.82 0.87
CA ASP A 50 -31.65 13.15 2.22
C ASP A 50 -30.98 12.27 3.31
N GLY A 51 -30.45 11.09 2.94
CA GLY A 51 -29.75 10.19 3.86
C GLY A 51 -30.67 9.38 4.80
N GLY A 52 -31.99 9.56 4.71
CA GLY A 52 -33.00 8.78 5.44
C GLY A 52 -33.21 7.37 4.90
N THR A 53 -32.78 7.12 3.67
CA THR A 53 -32.89 5.81 3.01
C THR A 53 -31.74 4.90 3.41
N ALA A 54 -32.01 3.62 3.62
CA ALA A 54 -30.97 2.62 3.89
C ALA A 54 -29.93 2.60 2.76
N ARG A 55 -28.66 2.63 3.15
CA ARG A 55 -27.55 2.58 2.20
C ARG A 55 -27.49 1.23 1.50
N GLY A 56 -27.19 1.24 0.20
CA GLY A 56 -26.95 0.02 -0.56
C GLY A 56 -25.73 -0.76 -0.05
N THR A 57 -25.73 -2.07 -0.29
CA THR A 57 -24.63 -2.98 0.04
C THR A 57 -23.78 -3.36 -1.17
N THR A 58 -24.06 -2.79 -2.34
CA THR A 58 -23.28 -3.00 -3.56
C THR A 58 -21.87 -2.46 -3.35
N ALA A 59 -20.87 -3.26 -3.72
CA ALA A 59 -19.47 -2.84 -3.63
C ALA A 59 -19.23 -1.62 -4.54
N VAL A 60 -18.45 -0.67 -4.03
CA VAL A 60 -18.04 0.51 -4.80
C VAL A 60 -17.07 0.09 -5.89
N ALA A 61 -17.28 0.57 -7.11
CA ALA A 61 -16.45 0.32 -8.28
C ALA A 61 -15.91 1.64 -8.87
N ASP A 62 -14.84 1.55 -9.64
CA ASP A 62 -14.11 2.70 -10.21
C ASP A 62 -15.00 3.66 -11.04
N GLY A 63 -16.04 3.12 -11.71
CA GLY A 63 -16.98 3.87 -12.53
C GLY A 63 -18.14 4.50 -11.77
N ASP A 64 -18.29 4.19 -10.49
CA ASP A 64 -19.41 4.72 -9.69
C ASP A 64 -19.31 6.23 -9.51
N GLY A 65 -20.48 6.89 -9.51
CA GLY A 65 -20.61 8.33 -9.33
C GLY A 65 -20.58 8.72 -7.86
N VAL A 66 -19.83 9.77 -7.55
CA VAL A 66 -19.84 10.44 -6.24
C VAL A 66 -20.30 11.88 -6.41
N LEU A 67 -21.33 12.25 -5.66
CA LEU A 67 -21.86 13.61 -5.68
C LEU A 67 -20.99 14.49 -4.76
N VAL A 68 -20.42 15.57 -5.30
CA VAL A 68 -19.59 16.52 -4.57
C VAL A 68 -20.11 17.95 -4.71
N ASN A 69 -19.99 18.76 -3.67
CA ASN A 69 -20.22 20.20 -3.75
C ASN A 69 -18.89 20.87 -4.19
N ASP A 70 -18.85 21.31 -5.44
CA ASP A 70 -17.72 22.02 -6.03
C ASP A 70 -17.98 23.53 -5.98
N GLY A 71 -17.48 24.18 -4.96
CA GLY A 71 -17.61 25.63 -4.79
C GLY A 71 -19.06 26.16 -4.74
N GLY A 72 -19.99 25.36 -4.21
CA GLY A 72 -21.42 25.71 -4.14
C GLY A 72 -22.27 25.13 -5.27
N THR A 73 -21.66 24.45 -6.24
CA THR A 73 -22.36 23.74 -7.32
C THR A 73 -22.23 22.25 -7.14
N MET A 74 -23.36 21.54 -7.12
CA MET A 74 -23.35 20.06 -7.05
C MET A 74 -22.87 19.48 -8.37
N ARG A 75 -21.86 18.63 -8.32
CA ARG A 75 -21.29 17.94 -9.50
C ARG A 75 -21.14 16.45 -9.21
N MET A 76 -21.21 15.66 -10.28
CA MET A 76 -20.90 14.23 -10.23
C MET A 76 -19.43 14.03 -10.62
N THR A 77 -18.66 13.32 -9.80
CA THR A 77 -17.34 12.78 -10.16
C THR A 77 -17.37 11.25 -10.03
N ASN A 78 -16.36 10.54 -10.54
CA ASN A 78 -16.27 9.10 -10.35
C ASN A 78 -15.29 8.75 -9.22
N VAL A 79 -15.38 7.51 -8.74
CA VAL A 79 -14.53 6.98 -7.65
C VAL A 79 -13.04 7.06 -8.03
N THR A 80 -12.66 6.74 -9.26
CA THR A 80 -11.27 6.84 -9.74
C THR A 80 -10.70 8.26 -9.62
N THR A 81 -11.48 9.28 -10.01
CA THR A 81 -11.06 10.70 -9.90
C THR A 81 -10.90 11.12 -8.44
N LEU A 82 -11.84 10.69 -7.57
CA LEU A 82 -11.77 10.95 -6.14
C LEU A 82 -10.55 10.26 -5.51
N ALA A 83 -10.30 8.98 -5.84
CA ALA A 83 -9.15 8.23 -5.37
C ALA A 83 -7.82 8.89 -5.82
N THR A 84 -7.74 9.34 -7.06
CA THR A 84 -6.58 10.08 -7.58
C THR A 84 -6.34 11.36 -6.78
N TYR A 85 -7.38 12.15 -6.54
CA TYR A 85 -7.26 13.37 -5.72
C TYR A 85 -6.84 13.06 -4.30
N MET A 86 -7.44 12.06 -3.65
CA MET A 86 -7.07 11.64 -2.30
C MET A 86 -5.60 11.18 -2.24
N GLY A 87 -5.14 10.43 -3.25
CA GLY A 87 -3.75 10.03 -3.37
C GLY A 87 -2.77 11.21 -3.42
N THR A 88 -3.18 12.36 -4.00
CA THR A 88 -2.35 13.58 -4.00
C THR A 88 -2.34 14.31 -2.65
N LYS A 89 -3.27 14.00 -1.73
CA LYS A 89 -3.41 14.63 -0.41
C LYS A 89 -2.84 13.80 0.72
N ILE A 90 -2.65 12.50 0.48
CA ILE A 90 -1.93 11.62 1.42
C ILE A 90 -0.44 11.84 1.14
N THR A 91 0.04 13.02 1.51
CA THR A 91 1.45 13.40 1.40
C THR A 91 2.15 13.15 2.72
N GLY A 92 3.27 12.47 2.64
CA GLY A 92 4.27 12.43 3.69
C GLY A 92 4.19 11.25 4.67
N GLY A 93 5.28 10.53 4.79
CA GLY A 93 5.59 9.65 5.91
C GLY A 93 4.81 8.33 5.98
N SER A 94 3.96 8.03 5.03
CA SER A 94 3.24 6.78 5.02
C SER A 94 4.09 5.67 4.45
N MET A 95 4.23 4.60 5.22
CA MET A 95 4.76 3.34 4.74
C MET A 95 3.73 2.69 3.81
N VAL A 96 4.09 2.48 2.56
CA VAL A 96 3.22 1.93 1.51
C VAL A 96 3.66 0.51 1.20
N TYR A 97 2.74 -0.46 1.31
CA TYR A 97 3.00 -1.82 0.85
C TYR A 97 3.29 -1.83 -0.65
N LEU A 98 4.39 -2.44 -1.06
CA LEU A 98 4.79 -2.54 -2.46
C LEU A 98 4.74 -3.98 -2.98
N ALA A 99 5.30 -4.91 -2.24
CA ALA A 99 5.39 -6.30 -2.64
C ALA A 99 5.60 -7.24 -1.45
N SER A 100 5.27 -8.51 -1.63
CA SER A 100 5.65 -9.61 -0.74
C SER A 100 6.22 -10.75 -1.56
N SER A 101 7.16 -11.48 -0.98
CA SER A 101 7.59 -12.77 -1.51
C SER A 101 6.47 -13.82 -1.49
N GLY A 102 5.40 -13.55 -0.71
CA GLY A 102 4.49 -14.59 -0.26
C GLY A 102 5.19 -15.61 0.63
N ALA A 103 4.50 -16.69 0.95
CA ALA A 103 5.09 -17.81 1.69
C ALA A 103 6.21 -18.45 0.86
N ILE A 104 7.44 -18.34 1.34
CA ILE A 104 8.62 -18.93 0.70
C ILE A 104 8.59 -20.44 0.92
N SER A 105 8.96 -21.20 -0.10
CA SER A 105 9.14 -22.65 -0.04
C SER A 105 10.33 -23.06 -0.89
N ASP A 106 11.44 -23.39 -0.24
CA ASP A 106 12.70 -23.87 -0.85
C ASP A 106 13.18 -22.99 -2.02
N ALA A 107 13.23 -21.68 -1.82
CA ALA A 107 13.62 -20.72 -2.86
C ALA A 107 15.11 -20.37 -2.78
N ALA A 108 15.81 -20.39 -3.92
CA ALA A 108 17.23 -20.04 -3.99
C ALA A 108 17.49 -18.57 -3.63
N SER A 109 16.54 -17.69 -3.86
CA SER A 109 16.58 -16.27 -3.52
C SER A 109 15.19 -15.64 -3.63
N VAL A 110 15.04 -14.45 -3.04
CA VAL A 110 13.88 -13.56 -3.21
C VAL A 110 14.36 -12.22 -3.72
N SER A 111 13.74 -11.72 -4.78
CA SER A 111 14.11 -10.45 -5.42
C SER A 111 12.94 -9.48 -5.42
N PHE A 112 13.24 -8.19 -5.20
CA PHE A 112 12.30 -7.09 -5.28
C PHE A 112 12.80 -6.08 -6.30
N THR A 113 11.90 -5.71 -7.23
CA THR A 113 12.16 -4.78 -8.35
C THR A 113 11.16 -3.62 -8.38
N GLN A 114 10.34 -3.46 -7.33
CA GLN A 114 9.28 -2.45 -7.23
C GLN A 114 9.83 -1.10 -6.71
N PHE A 115 10.97 -0.68 -7.25
CA PHE A 115 11.60 0.59 -6.92
C PHE A 115 11.01 1.72 -7.76
N ASP A 116 10.69 2.86 -7.15
CA ASP A 116 10.12 4.03 -7.82
C ASP A 116 10.70 5.31 -7.18
N ALA A 117 11.75 5.85 -7.80
CA ALA A 117 12.45 7.06 -7.37
C ALA A 117 11.56 8.32 -7.34
N THR A 118 10.41 8.29 -8.04
CA THR A 118 9.48 9.42 -8.06
C THR A 118 8.58 9.48 -6.84
N LYS A 119 8.49 8.37 -6.08
CA LYS A 119 7.57 8.22 -4.95
C LYS A 119 8.26 7.94 -3.62
N TYR A 120 9.42 7.26 -3.63
CA TYR A 120 10.03 6.75 -2.42
C TYR A 120 11.51 7.08 -2.35
N ASP A 121 11.95 7.63 -1.22
CA ASP A 121 13.39 7.88 -0.93
C ASP A 121 14.05 6.69 -0.25
N HIS A 122 13.27 5.89 0.45
CA HIS A 122 13.73 4.76 1.26
C HIS A 122 12.78 3.59 1.09
N TYR A 123 13.31 2.37 1.33
CA TYR A 123 12.51 1.15 1.34
C TYR A 123 12.75 0.39 2.63
N GLU A 124 11.69 -0.24 3.14
CA GLU A 124 11.75 -1.08 4.34
C GLU A 124 11.37 -2.51 4.01
N PHE A 125 12.12 -3.47 4.54
CA PHE A 125 11.93 -4.89 4.32
C PHE A 125 11.68 -5.58 5.65
N TRP A 126 10.56 -6.25 5.77
CA TRP A 126 10.20 -7.01 6.95
C TRP A 126 10.41 -8.49 6.69
N PHE A 127 11.35 -9.08 7.41
CA PHE A 127 11.64 -10.49 7.38
C PHE A 127 10.82 -11.17 8.48
N GLN A 128 10.00 -12.15 8.08
CA GLN A 128 9.09 -12.86 8.96
C GLN A 128 9.46 -14.34 8.95
N ASN A 129 10.14 -14.76 10.00
CA ASN A 129 10.55 -16.15 10.22
C ASN A 129 11.28 -16.76 9.01
N VAL A 130 12.24 -16.03 8.44
CA VAL A 130 13.01 -16.49 7.27
C VAL A 130 14.08 -17.48 7.70
N ILE A 131 13.94 -18.74 7.28
CA ILE A 131 14.76 -19.87 7.71
C ILE A 131 15.59 -20.39 6.53
N PRO A 132 16.92 -20.63 6.70
CA PRO A 132 17.74 -21.29 5.68
C PRO A 132 17.56 -22.81 5.72
N VAL A 133 17.74 -23.48 4.58
CA VAL A 133 17.86 -24.96 4.52
C VAL A 133 19.14 -25.46 5.17
N THR A 134 20.20 -24.64 5.17
CA THR A 134 21.55 -25.00 5.64
C THR A 134 21.87 -24.26 6.92
N ASP A 135 22.40 -24.95 7.91
CA ASP A 135 22.85 -24.37 9.19
C ASP A 135 24.07 -23.43 9.03
N SER A 136 24.14 -22.46 9.94
CA SER A 136 25.30 -21.59 10.08
C SER A 136 25.70 -20.83 8.81
N VAL A 137 24.70 -20.37 8.06
CA VAL A 137 24.87 -19.59 6.83
C VAL A 137 24.58 -18.12 7.04
N ASN A 138 25.15 -17.29 6.20
CA ASN A 138 24.92 -15.86 6.19
C ASN A 138 23.80 -15.48 5.23
N ILE A 139 23.01 -14.46 5.57
CA ILE A 139 22.11 -13.85 4.59
C ILE A 139 22.84 -12.73 3.84
N TYR A 140 22.61 -12.63 2.55
CA TYR A 140 23.10 -11.57 1.67
C TYR A 140 21.96 -10.71 1.18
N GLY A 141 22.20 -9.39 1.13
CA GLY A 141 21.38 -8.46 0.37
C GLY A 141 22.21 -7.94 -0.80
N LEU A 142 21.87 -8.33 -2.01
CA LEU A 142 22.58 -7.98 -3.24
C LEU A 142 21.78 -6.95 -4.02
N THR A 143 22.40 -5.84 -4.42
CA THR A 143 21.75 -4.76 -5.17
C THR A 143 21.94 -4.90 -6.66
N SER A 144 21.04 -4.33 -7.43
CA SER A 144 21.07 -4.25 -8.89
C SER A 144 20.87 -2.80 -9.35
N THR A 145 21.34 -2.50 -10.53
CA THR A 145 21.18 -1.22 -11.24
C THR A 145 20.64 -1.40 -12.66
N ASP A 146 20.09 -2.58 -12.95
CA ASP A 146 19.55 -2.97 -14.27
C ASP A 146 18.22 -3.72 -14.16
N GLY A 147 17.38 -3.33 -13.19
CA GLY A 147 16.06 -3.89 -12.99
C GLY A 147 16.06 -5.32 -12.44
N GLY A 148 17.13 -5.74 -11.79
CA GLY A 148 17.26 -7.09 -11.24
C GLY A 148 17.74 -8.14 -12.26
N SER A 149 18.22 -7.70 -13.44
CA SER A 149 18.80 -8.61 -14.45
C SER A 149 20.15 -9.16 -13.99
N ASN A 150 20.95 -8.33 -13.31
CA ASN A 150 22.20 -8.70 -12.68
C ASN A 150 22.30 -8.10 -11.29
N TYR A 151 22.92 -8.82 -10.37
CA TYR A 151 23.17 -8.36 -9.00
C TYR A 151 24.67 -8.24 -8.73
N ASP A 152 25.06 -7.21 -7.97
CA ASP A 152 26.45 -7.00 -7.58
C ASP A 152 26.91 -8.12 -6.64
N THR A 153 27.90 -8.90 -7.06
CA THR A 153 28.45 -10.06 -6.33
C THR A 153 29.97 -10.00 -6.13
N GLY A 154 30.59 -8.91 -6.56
CA GLY A 154 32.03 -8.72 -6.47
C GLY A 154 32.52 -8.58 -5.03
N ALA A 155 33.68 -9.09 -4.75
CA ALA A 155 34.30 -9.08 -3.42
C ALA A 155 34.54 -7.66 -2.86
N SER A 156 34.41 -6.62 -3.66
CA SER A 156 34.62 -5.23 -3.28
C SER A 156 33.39 -4.35 -3.45
N ASP A 157 32.23 -4.92 -3.80
CA ASP A 157 31.05 -4.13 -4.09
C ASP A 157 30.40 -3.52 -2.83
N TYR A 158 30.62 -4.15 -1.68
CA TYR A 158 30.02 -3.73 -0.41
C TYR A 158 31.03 -3.59 0.71
N ARG A 159 30.68 -2.76 1.69
CA ARG A 159 31.25 -2.77 3.05
C ARG A 159 30.16 -3.11 4.04
N SER A 160 30.40 -4.08 4.89
CA SER A 160 29.52 -4.42 6.01
C SER A 160 30.09 -3.92 7.34
N HIS A 161 29.19 -3.62 8.26
CA HIS A 161 29.52 -3.28 9.65
C HIS A 161 28.34 -3.74 10.52
N GLY A 162 28.61 -3.94 11.80
CA GLY A 162 27.55 -4.28 12.72
C GLY A 162 28.01 -4.49 14.14
N VAL A 163 27.04 -4.62 15.03
CA VAL A 163 27.21 -4.94 16.45
C VAL A 163 26.27 -6.09 16.77
N ALA A 164 26.80 -7.12 17.41
CA ALA A 164 26.02 -8.22 17.95
C ALA A 164 26.40 -8.40 19.42
N GLU A 165 25.42 -8.42 20.32
CA GLU A 165 25.60 -8.65 21.77
C GLU A 165 26.69 -7.79 22.42
N GLY A 166 26.80 -6.51 22.00
CA GLY A 166 27.79 -5.59 22.54
C GLY A 166 29.22 -5.80 22.03
N THR A 167 29.46 -6.74 21.13
CA THR A 167 30.73 -6.96 20.48
C THR A 167 30.71 -6.38 19.07
N SER A 168 31.65 -5.48 18.75
CA SER A 168 31.83 -4.98 17.39
C SER A 168 32.20 -6.11 16.44
N VAL A 169 31.39 -6.35 15.43
CA VAL A 169 31.72 -7.30 14.36
C VAL A 169 32.67 -6.61 13.40
N ALA A 170 33.80 -7.22 13.09
CA ALA A 170 34.85 -6.64 12.26
C ALA A 170 34.33 -6.25 10.88
N TYR A 171 34.86 -5.16 10.34
CA TYR A 171 34.65 -4.69 8.99
C TYR A 171 34.94 -5.79 7.97
N GLY A 172 33.93 -6.19 7.20
CA GLY A 172 34.05 -7.21 6.17
C GLY A 172 33.21 -6.90 4.95
N LEU A 173 33.50 -7.57 3.87
CA LEU A 173 32.64 -7.64 2.70
C LEU A 173 31.42 -8.51 3.07
N ILE A 174 30.24 -8.23 2.52
CA ILE A 174 29.00 -8.99 2.84
C ILE A 174 29.14 -10.48 2.54
N ASN A 175 30.04 -10.85 1.66
CA ASN A 175 30.31 -12.25 1.35
C ASN A 175 31.18 -12.97 2.40
N THR A 176 31.57 -12.31 3.53
CA THR A 176 32.45 -12.91 4.53
C THR A 176 32.11 -12.61 5.99
N ALA A 177 31.18 -11.70 6.29
CA ALA A 177 30.86 -11.28 7.66
C ALA A 177 29.35 -11.22 7.92
N GLY A 178 28.65 -12.31 7.69
CA GLY A 178 27.29 -12.46 8.18
C GLY A 178 27.32 -13.06 9.58
N LEU A 179 26.33 -12.75 10.40
CA LEU A 179 26.09 -13.51 11.62
C LEU A 179 25.74 -14.95 11.25
N PRO A 180 26.25 -15.92 11.98
CA PRO A 180 25.78 -17.28 11.83
C PRO A 180 24.29 -17.32 12.17
N ILE A 181 23.52 -17.76 11.22
CA ILE A 181 22.09 -17.91 11.34
C ILE A 181 21.82 -19.37 11.67
N ILE A 182 20.75 -19.56 12.38
CA ILE A 182 20.33 -20.86 12.86
C ILE A 182 19.77 -21.64 11.69
N GLY A 183 19.94 -22.91 11.74
CA GLY A 183 19.56 -23.78 10.69
C GLY A 183 18.16 -24.36 10.73
N SER A 184 17.99 -25.46 10.03
CA SER A 184 16.72 -26.11 9.71
C SER A 184 16.18 -27.06 10.77
N ALA A 185 16.66 -26.99 12.05
CA ALA A 185 16.16 -27.89 13.08
C ALA A 185 14.71 -27.53 13.49
N ALA A 186 13.90 -28.53 13.75
CA ALA A 186 12.54 -28.34 14.20
C ALA A 186 12.46 -27.48 15.48
N ASN A 187 11.63 -26.43 15.45
CA ASN A 187 11.44 -25.42 16.49
C ASN A 187 12.48 -24.28 16.51
N GLU A 188 13.26 -24.09 15.49
CA GLU A 188 14.11 -22.91 15.34
C GLU A 188 13.29 -21.69 14.93
N MET A 189 13.65 -20.55 15.49
CA MET A 189 13.09 -19.26 15.11
C MET A 189 13.98 -18.67 14.01
N GLY A 190 13.39 -18.45 12.82
CA GLY A 190 14.06 -17.79 11.71
C GLY A 190 14.36 -16.33 11.98
N LEU A 191 14.84 -15.66 10.97
CA LEU A 191 15.10 -14.21 10.99
C LEU A 191 13.80 -13.46 11.11
N ASN A 192 13.71 -12.61 12.13
CA ASN A 192 12.62 -11.65 12.32
C ASN A 192 13.23 -10.26 12.39
N TRP A 193 13.38 -9.63 11.24
CA TRP A 193 14.15 -8.41 11.04
C TRP A 193 13.33 -7.32 10.37
N VAL A 194 13.75 -6.08 10.64
CA VAL A 194 13.38 -4.92 9.83
C VAL A 194 14.65 -4.37 9.21
N GLY A 195 14.71 -4.38 7.87
CA GLY A 195 15.82 -3.84 7.10
C GLY A 195 15.40 -2.55 6.39
N GLN A 196 16.23 -1.51 6.44
CA GLN A 196 15.99 -0.24 5.76
C GLN A 196 17.05 -0.01 4.68
N LEU A 197 16.62 0.14 3.44
CA LEU A 197 17.45 0.55 2.31
C LEU A 197 17.32 2.06 2.12
N MET A 198 18.40 2.79 2.38
CA MET A 198 18.46 4.24 2.37
C MET A 198 19.16 4.75 1.13
N ALA A 199 18.64 5.83 0.56
CA ALA A 199 19.22 6.57 -0.57
C ALA A 199 19.51 5.71 -1.82
N PRO A 200 18.65 4.77 -2.24
CA PRO A 200 18.92 3.92 -3.40
C PRO A 200 19.00 4.73 -4.71
N HIS A 201 18.22 5.82 -4.81
CA HIS A 201 18.04 6.63 -6.02
C HIS A 201 18.90 7.91 -6.03
N THR A 202 19.96 7.97 -5.24
CA THR A 202 20.81 9.17 -5.15
C THR A 202 22.20 8.90 -5.72
N THR A 203 22.96 9.98 -5.91
CA THR A 203 24.40 9.89 -6.21
C THR A 203 25.25 9.58 -4.98
N ALA A 204 24.64 9.37 -3.81
CA ALA A 204 25.30 8.91 -2.60
C ALA A 204 25.40 7.37 -2.58
N TYR A 205 26.16 6.84 -1.65
CA TYR A 205 26.24 5.39 -1.46
C TYR A 205 24.94 4.86 -0.83
N THR A 206 24.35 3.87 -1.45
CA THR A 206 23.18 3.16 -0.89
C THR A 206 23.61 2.36 0.34
N THR A 207 22.86 2.53 1.42
CA THR A 207 23.12 1.82 2.68
C THR A 207 21.90 0.98 3.06
N PHE A 208 22.14 -0.24 3.46
CA PHE A 208 21.12 -1.12 4.04
C PHE A 208 21.46 -1.40 5.50
N VAL A 209 20.52 -1.13 6.38
CA VAL A 209 20.65 -1.36 7.82
C VAL A 209 19.56 -2.31 8.26
N VAL A 210 19.92 -3.31 9.03
CA VAL A 210 18.99 -4.30 9.59
C VAL A 210 19.08 -4.25 11.09
N SER A 211 17.93 -4.20 11.73
CA SER A 211 17.79 -4.37 13.18
C SER A 211 16.81 -5.50 13.48
N GLY A 212 17.07 -6.28 14.51
CA GLY A 212 16.17 -7.38 14.88
C GLY A 212 16.80 -8.39 15.80
N GLY A 213 16.12 -9.52 15.90
CA GLY A 213 16.55 -10.63 16.73
C GLY A 213 16.46 -11.96 15.99
N THR A 214 17.26 -12.89 16.43
CA THR A 214 17.16 -14.30 16.05
C THR A 214 17.57 -15.15 17.25
N MET A 215 17.24 -16.42 17.23
CA MET A 215 17.83 -17.38 18.16
C MET A 215 19.07 -17.96 17.51
N VAL A 216 20.19 -17.78 18.16
CA VAL A 216 21.47 -18.38 17.76
C VAL A 216 21.66 -19.69 18.55
N MET A 217 21.82 -20.80 17.85
CA MET A 217 22.28 -22.02 18.49
C MET A 217 23.80 -22.06 18.47
N SER A 218 24.42 -22.06 19.63
CA SER A 218 25.84 -22.30 19.72
C SER A 218 26.22 -23.78 19.56
N ASN A 219 25.26 -24.68 19.79
CA ASN A 219 25.30 -26.11 19.53
C ASN A 219 23.89 -26.72 19.71
N ALA A 220 23.68 -27.97 19.37
CA ALA A 220 22.39 -28.66 19.41
C ALA A 220 21.63 -28.65 20.77
N SER A 221 22.19 -28.03 21.80
CA SER A 221 21.59 -28.00 23.15
C SER A 221 21.61 -26.61 23.80
N THR A 222 22.19 -25.60 23.19
CA THR A 222 22.34 -24.26 23.78
C THR A 222 21.74 -23.21 22.89
N TYR A 223 20.64 -22.64 23.32
CA TYR A 223 19.93 -21.54 22.66
C TYR A 223 20.40 -20.22 23.26
N SER A 224 20.72 -19.26 22.44
CA SER A 224 20.98 -17.88 22.83
C SER A 224 20.11 -16.98 21.97
N ALA A 225 19.31 -16.13 22.59
CA ALA A 225 18.63 -15.07 21.86
C ALA A 225 19.65 -13.95 21.61
N SER A 226 19.83 -13.56 20.37
CA SER A 226 20.76 -12.51 19.97
C SER A 226 20.00 -11.36 19.35
N SER A 227 20.25 -10.15 19.81
CA SER A 227 19.85 -8.93 19.12
C SER A 227 21.06 -8.32 18.42
N PHE A 228 20.84 -7.78 17.24
CA PHE A 228 21.95 -7.18 16.48
C PHE A 228 21.45 -6.03 15.61
N GLU A 229 22.39 -5.19 15.28
CA GLU A 229 22.27 -4.16 14.26
C GLU A 229 23.38 -4.40 13.23
N LEU A 230 23.01 -4.66 12.02
CA LEU A 230 23.90 -4.96 10.91
C LEU A 230 23.61 -4.05 9.75
N GLY A 231 24.60 -3.80 8.91
CA GLY A 231 24.38 -3.06 7.70
C GLY A 231 25.46 -3.29 6.66
N PHE A 232 25.14 -2.88 5.46
CA PHE A 232 26.13 -2.74 4.40
C PHE A 232 25.96 -1.41 3.67
N THR A 233 27.05 -0.94 3.11
CA THR A 233 27.06 0.19 2.20
C THR A 233 27.60 -0.29 0.86
N ARG A 234 26.81 -0.06 -0.20
CA ARG A 234 27.24 -0.29 -1.57
C ARG A 234 28.36 0.70 -1.92
N ARG A 235 29.45 0.24 -2.53
CA ARG A 235 30.63 1.06 -2.85
C ARG A 235 30.54 1.79 -4.21
N SER A 236 29.43 1.71 -4.89
CA SER A 236 29.12 2.46 -6.09
C SER A 236 27.94 3.41 -5.83
N SER A 237 27.99 4.59 -6.42
CA SER A 237 26.94 5.61 -6.33
C SER A 237 25.92 5.52 -7.47
N ALA A 238 25.83 4.40 -8.17
CA ALA A 238 24.82 4.20 -9.20
C ALA A 238 23.43 3.96 -8.57
N ASP A 239 22.40 4.34 -9.28
CA ASP A 239 21.00 4.12 -8.90
C ASP A 239 20.73 2.63 -8.67
N VAL A 240 20.14 2.31 -7.52
CA VAL A 240 19.75 0.94 -7.16
C VAL A 240 18.28 0.78 -7.43
N ASP A 241 17.93 -0.12 -8.32
CA ASP A 241 16.58 -0.37 -8.80
C ASP A 241 16.04 -1.77 -8.48
N ALA A 242 16.88 -2.64 -7.87
CA ALA A 242 16.43 -3.91 -7.31
C ALA A 242 17.34 -4.39 -6.17
N ILE A 243 16.80 -5.26 -5.33
CA ILE A 243 17.54 -5.96 -4.27
C ILE A 243 17.13 -7.44 -4.26
N GLN A 244 18.12 -8.31 -4.01
CA GLN A 244 17.93 -9.75 -3.85
C GLN A 244 18.41 -10.20 -2.50
N PHE A 245 17.63 -11.02 -1.82
CA PHE A 245 18.02 -11.70 -0.59
C PHE A 245 18.24 -13.19 -0.85
N LYS A 246 19.35 -13.71 -0.35
CA LYS A 246 19.69 -15.14 -0.44
C LYS A 246 20.65 -15.53 0.69
N PHE A 247 20.75 -16.81 0.96
CA PHE A 247 21.78 -17.31 1.87
C PHE A 247 23.11 -17.59 1.15
N SER A 248 24.21 -17.61 1.91
CA SER A 248 25.55 -17.90 1.41
C SER A 248 25.70 -19.33 0.89
N SER A 249 24.86 -20.24 1.38
CA SER A 249 24.76 -21.63 0.95
C SER A 249 23.35 -22.15 1.20
N GLY A 250 22.86 -23.02 0.32
CA GLY A 250 21.50 -23.56 0.39
C GLY A 250 20.43 -22.52 0.05
N ASN A 251 19.19 -22.98 0.07
CA ASN A 251 18.01 -22.20 -0.24
C ASN A 251 17.41 -21.54 1.01
N ILE A 252 16.43 -20.66 0.80
CA ILE A 252 15.53 -20.19 1.84
C ILE A 252 14.45 -21.26 1.99
N GLU A 253 14.41 -21.94 3.12
CA GLU A 253 13.47 -23.02 3.38
C GLU A 253 12.03 -22.50 3.47
N SER A 254 11.83 -21.47 4.28
CA SER A 254 10.51 -20.91 4.56
C SER A 254 10.61 -19.48 5.07
N GLY A 255 9.43 -18.86 5.28
CA GLY A 255 9.28 -17.49 5.77
C GLY A 255 8.60 -16.60 4.76
N GLU A 256 8.64 -15.30 5.03
CA GLU A 256 8.12 -14.27 4.13
C GLU A 256 8.97 -13.01 4.26
N ILE A 257 9.16 -12.29 3.15
CA ILE A 257 9.78 -10.97 3.14
C ILE A 257 8.81 -10.00 2.49
N VAL A 258 8.49 -8.91 3.18
CA VAL A 258 7.56 -7.87 2.71
C VAL A 258 8.31 -6.59 2.47
N MET A 259 8.08 -5.94 1.33
CA MET A 259 8.68 -4.67 0.95
C MET A 259 7.67 -3.53 1.09
N TYR A 260 8.11 -2.45 1.72
CA TYR A 260 7.40 -1.19 1.82
C TYR A 260 8.23 -0.05 1.25
N GLY A 261 7.55 0.93 0.64
CA GLY A 261 8.16 2.21 0.25
C GLY A 261 7.84 3.28 1.30
N ILE A 262 8.82 4.09 1.65
CA ILE A 262 8.64 5.28 2.50
C ILE A 262 8.52 6.47 1.57
N ALA A 263 7.33 7.07 1.54
CA ALA A 263 7.02 8.16 0.63
C ALA A 263 7.93 9.38 0.89
N ASN A 264 8.34 10.03 -0.22
CA ASN A 264 9.09 11.27 -0.18
C ASN A 264 8.31 12.32 0.61
N GLY A 265 8.95 12.97 1.57
CA GLY A 265 8.42 14.15 2.21
C GLY A 265 8.42 15.32 1.21
N THR A 266 7.27 15.68 0.68
CA THR A 266 7.09 16.92 -0.13
C THR A 266 6.68 18.06 0.76
#